data_957ca9163a02fae6b8d814c4969e6d31
#
_entry.id   957ca9163a02fae6b8d814c4969e6d31
#
_cell.length_a   1.000
_cell.length_b   1.000
_cell.length_c   1.000
_cell.angle_alpha   90.00
_cell.angle_beta   90.00
_cell.angle_gamma   90.00
#
_symmetry.space_group_name_H-M   'P 1'
#
loop_
_entity.id
_entity.type
_entity.pdbx_description
1 polymer ?
#
loop_
_entity_poly.entity_id
_entity_poly.type
_entity_poly.pdbx_seq_one_letter_code
_entity_poly.pdbx_strand_id
1 'polypeptide(L)'
;GLRMKLAAEEDKPAYTILIDKSDYKLYVLKDNEVIKQWGVAVGAKPGQKQRAGDMTTPTGNFEVDEILDASYWTHDFGDGKGEIKGAYGPNFISMVTGWDGIGIHGTHAPESIGTMVSEGCVRMRNGELLELLPYVEVGTKVTIRE
;
A
#
# COMPACT_ATOMS: atom_id res chain seq x y z
N GLY A 1 -24.58 25.16 7.24
CA GLY A 1 -25.61 24.18 7.45
C GLY A 1 -25.29 22.83 6.85
N LEU A 2 -26.15 21.86 7.08
CA LEU A 2 -25.96 20.51 6.59
C LEU A 2 -25.76 20.44 5.07
N ARG A 3 -26.53 21.23 4.36
CA ARG A 3 -26.44 21.28 2.88
C ARG A 3 -25.08 21.79 2.38
N MET A 4 -24.53 22.79 3.02
CA MET A 4 -23.18 23.29 2.69
C MET A 4 -22.12 22.23 2.98
N LYS A 5 -22.28 21.52 4.08
CA LYS A 5 -21.35 20.44 4.45
C LYS A 5 -21.37 19.32 3.42
N LEU A 6 -22.55 18.92 2.95
CA LEU A 6 -22.69 17.90 1.92
C LEU A 6 -22.08 18.37 0.59
N ALA A 7 -22.30 19.62 0.19
CA ALA A 7 -21.70 20.17 -1.02
C ALA A 7 -20.18 20.17 -0.94
N ALA A 8 -19.60 20.52 0.22
CA ALA A 8 -18.16 20.50 0.43
C ALA A 8 -17.59 19.08 0.34
N GLU A 9 -18.31 18.08 0.85
CA GLU A 9 -17.91 16.67 0.75
C GLU A 9 -18.00 16.17 -0.69
N GLU A 10 -19.01 16.58 -1.43
CA GLU A 10 -19.17 16.21 -2.84
C GLU A 10 -18.07 16.83 -3.71
N ASP A 11 -17.62 18.04 -3.37
CA ASP A 11 -16.54 18.71 -4.09
C ASP A 11 -15.15 18.16 -3.75
N LYS A 12 -15.04 17.37 -2.69
CA LYS A 12 -13.78 16.75 -2.30
C LYS A 12 -13.37 15.69 -3.33
N PRO A 13 -12.18 15.81 -3.94
CA PRO A 13 -11.74 14.82 -4.92
C PRO A 13 -11.74 13.41 -4.36
N ALA A 14 -12.36 12.50 -5.08
CA ALA A 14 -12.29 11.08 -4.77
C ALA A 14 -11.13 10.46 -5.53
N TYR A 15 -10.08 10.09 -4.80
CA TYR A 15 -8.94 9.39 -5.38
C TYR A 15 -9.13 7.88 -5.23
N THR A 16 -8.64 7.14 -6.21
CA THR A 16 -8.54 5.68 -6.15
C THR A 16 -7.10 5.27 -6.37
N ILE A 17 -6.74 4.10 -5.87
CA ILE A 17 -5.40 3.56 -6.01
C ILE A 17 -5.48 2.29 -6.85
N LEU A 18 -4.57 2.18 -7.82
CA LEU A 18 -4.38 0.98 -8.62
C LEU A 18 -2.95 0.50 -8.45
N ILE A 19 -2.79 -0.75 -8.05
CA ILE A 19 -1.49 -1.39 -7.94
C ILE A 19 -1.40 -2.47 -9.02
N ASP A 20 -0.43 -2.32 -9.91
CA ASP A 20 -0.15 -3.28 -10.97
C ASP A 20 1.10 -4.06 -10.58
N LYS A 21 0.92 -5.34 -10.25
CA LYS A 21 2.01 -6.19 -9.77
C LYS A 21 3.05 -6.46 -10.87
N SER A 22 2.60 -6.66 -12.09
CA SER A 22 3.51 -6.97 -13.21
C SER A 22 4.37 -5.78 -13.62
N ASP A 23 3.87 -4.56 -13.43
CA ASP A 23 4.61 -3.33 -13.75
C ASP A 23 5.38 -2.79 -12.54
N TYR A 24 5.18 -3.36 -11.35
CA TYR A 24 5.75 -2.86 -10.09
C TYR A 24 5.43 -1.37 -9.89
N LYS A 25 4.16 -1.01 -10.11
CA LYS A 25 3.69 0.38 -10.06
C LYS A 25 2.45 0.53 -9.19
N LEU A 26 2.39 1.65 -8.49
CA LEU A 26 1.20 2.13 -7.82
C LEU A 26 0.79 3.44 -8.48
N TYR A 27 -0.48 3.53 -8.86
CA TYR A 27 -1.06 4.70 -9.51
C TYR A 27 -2.11 5.33 -8.61
N VAL A 28 -2.16 6.65 -8.58
CA VAL A 28 -3.28 7.39 -8.01
C VAL A 28 -4.11 7.93 -9.17
N LEU A 29 -5.40 7.64 -9.13
CA LEU A 29 -6.34 8.07 -10.16
C LEU A 29 -7.35 9.06 -9.59
N LYS A 30 -7.70 10.04 -10.41
CA LYS A 30 -8.79 10.98 -10.15
C LYS A 30 -9.66 10.98 -11.40
N ASP A 31 -10.96 10.67 -11.23
CA ASP A 31 -11.91 10.60 -12.35
C ASP A 31 -11.41 9.65 -13.46
N ASN A 32 -10.85 8.51 -13.07
CA ASN A 32 -10.28 7.47 -13.93
C ASN A 32 -9.02 7.91 -14.71
N GLU A 33 -8.42 9.03 -14.36
CA GLU A 33 -7.15 9.49 -14.93
C GLU A 33 -6.01 9.31 -13.95
N VAL A 34 -4.89 8.77 -14.40
CA VAL A 34 -3.68 8.65 -13.58
C VAL A 34 -3.08 10.04 -13.38
N ILE A 35 -3.00 10.47 -12.12
CA ILE A 35 -2.40 11.76 -11.76
C ILE A 35 -1.04 11.64 -11.09
N LYS A 36 -0.75 10.48 -10.49
CA LYS A 36 0.54 10.19 -9.84
C LYS A 36 0.86 8.71 -10.02
N GLN A 37 2.17 8.40 -10.03
CA GLN A 37 2.63 7.02 -10.05
C GLN A 37 3.99 6.90 -9.36
N TRP A 38 4.21 5.76 -8.73
CA TRP A 38 5.48 5.43 -8.07
C TRP A 38 5.78 3.95 -8.23
N GLY A 39 7.06 3.59 -8.15
CA GLY A 39 7.48 2.20 -8.13
C GLY A 39 7.17 1.52 -6.80
N VAL A 40 6.89 0.23 -6.84
CA VAL A 40 6.63 -0.59 -5.64
C VAL A 40 7.33 -1.92 -5.71
N ALA A 41 7.47 -2.58 -4.55
CA ALA A 41 7.82 -3.99 -4.45
C ALA A 41 6.57 -4.74 -3.98
N VAL A 42 6.45 -5.98 -4.40
CA VAL A 42 5.29 -6.83 -4.10
C VAL A 42 5.75 -8.17 -3.52
N GLY A 43 4.79 -9.05 -3.21
CA GLY A 43 5.07 -10.36 -2.63
C GLY A 43 6.10 -11.16 -3.43
N ALA A 44 6.91 -11.93 -2.74
CA ALA A 44 8.00 -12.72 -3.33
C ALA A 44 7.50 -13.79 -4.31
N LYS A 45 6.23 -14.17 -4.23
CA LYS A 45 5.62 -15.16 -5.11
C LYS A 45 4.49 -14.56 -5.93
N PRO A 46 4.43 -14.84 -7.24
CA PRO A 46 3.38 -14.31 -8.11
C PRO A 46 2.04 -15.03 -7.92
N GLY A 47 1.02 -14.55 -8.60
CA GLY A 47 -0.30 -15.15 -8.61
C GLY A 47 -1.21 -14.62 -7.52
N GLN A 48 -2.31 -15.34 -7.26
CA GLN A 48 -3.28 -14.97 -6.25
C GLN A 48 -2.91 -15.58 -4.91
N LYS A 49 -3.10 -14.80 -3.86
CA LYS A 49 -2.87 -15.24 -2.50
C LYS A 49 -3.83 -16.38 -2.13
N GLN A 50 -3.28 -17.49 -1.66
CA GLN A 50 -4.06 -18.69 -1.32
C GLN A 50 -4.14 -18.95 0.19
N ARG A 51 -3.15 -18.46 0.95
CA ARG A 51 -3.07 -18.68 2.40
C ARG A 51 -2.18 -17.63 3.06
N ALA A 52 -2.32 -17.47 4.37
CA ALA A 52 -1.44 -16.60 5.15
C ALA A 52 0.01 -17.11 5.05
N GLY A 53 0.97 -16.18 4.93
CA GLY A 53 2.39 -16.52 4.90
C GLY A 53 2.91 -17.07 3.58
N ASP A 54 2.10 -17.08 2.52
CA ASP A 54 2.53 -17.60 1.21
C ASP A 54 3.36 -16.60 0.38
N MET A 55 3.66 -15.43 0.96
CA MET A 55 4.48 -14.37 0.34
C MET A 55 3.92 -13.85 -0.97
N THR A 56 2.61 -13.90 -1.12
CA THR A 56 1.89 -13.44 -2.31
C THR A 56 1.06 -12.21 -1.97
N THR A 57 1.14 -11.17 -2.80
CA THR A 57 0.25 -10.01 -2.67
C THR A 57 -1.11 -10.37 -3.28
N PRO A 58 -2.21 -10.24 -2.52
CA PRO A 58 -3.52 -10.59 -3.05
C PRO A 58 -3.96 -9.64 -4.17
N THR A 59 -4.75 -10.15 -5.10
CA THR A 59 -5.40 -9.35 -6.14
C THR A 59 -6.87 -9.17 -5.82
N GLY A 60 -7.46 -8.06 -6.22
CA GLY A 60 -8.87 -7.76 -5.98
C GLY A 60 -9.12 -6.29 -5.74
N ASN A 61 -10.31 -6.00 -5.27
CA ASN A 61 -10.75 -4.65 -4.92
C ASN A 61 -10.87 -4.55 -3.40
N PHE A 62 -10.12 -3.63 -2.82
CA PHE A 62 -9.99 -3.47 -1.39
C PHE A 62 -10.26 -2.03 -0.97
N GLU A 63 -10.28 -1.79 0.34
CA GLU A 63 -10.41 -0.44 0.91
C GLU A 63 -9.38 -0.23 2.01
N VAL A 64 -8.93 1.01 2.15
CA VAL A 64 -8.09 1.41 3.28
C VAL A 64 -8.96 1.45 4.54
N ASP A 65 -8.53 0.77 5.61
CA ASP A 65 -9.23 0.77 6.90
C ASP A 65 -8.50 1.56 7.97
N GLU A 66 -7.17 1.64 7.91
CA GLU A 66 -6.37 2.40 8.88
C GLU A 66 -5.09 2.94 8.22
N ILE A 67 -4.63 4.08 8.74
CA ILE A 67 -3.32 4.62 8.40
C ILE A 67 -2.55 4.75 9.71
N LEU A 68 -1.50 3.94 9.86
CA LEU A 68 -0.78 3.79 11.13
C LEU A 68 0.61 4.41 11.06
N ASP A 69 1.08 4.95 12.19
CA ASP A 69 2.48 5.33 12.35
C ASP A 69 3.29 4.06 12.58
N ALA A 70 4.13 3.71 11.62
CA ALA A 70 4.95 2.50 11.66
C ALA A 70 6.43 2.81 11.88
N SER A 71 6.77 4.06 12.17
CA SER A 71 8.16 4.52 12.28
C SER A 71 8.96 3.81 13.36
N TYR A 72 8.30 3.30 14.39
CA TYR A 72 8.95 2.59 15.51
C TYR A 72 8.82 1.07 15.41
N TRP A 73 8.16 0.55 14.36
CA TRP A 73 7.97 -0.88 14.20
C TRP A 73 9.25 -1.58 13.77
N THR A 74 9.37 -2.84 14.17
CA THR A 74 10.48 -3.69 13.77
C THR A 74 9.94 -4.96 13.11
N HIS A 75 10.78 -5.63 12.34
CA HIS A 75 10.44 -6.92 11.73
C HIS A 75 11.67 -7.79 11.61
N ASP A 76 11.52 -9.07 11.94
CA ASP A 76 12.53 -10.10 11.72
C ASP A 76 12.14 -10.86 10.45
N PHE A 77 12.98 -10.76 9.42
CA PHE A 77 12.74 -11.41 8.13
C PHE A 77 13.15 -12.88 8.10
N GLY A 78 13.67 -13.42 9.23
CA GLY A 78 14.07 -14.81 9.30
C GLY A 78 15.38 -15.11 8.57
N ASP A 79 16.19 -14.09 8.30
CA ASP A 79 17.46 -14.22 7.57
C ASP A 79 18.70 -14.26 8.49
N GLY A 80 18.47 -14.35 9.81
CA GLY A 80 19.54 -14.39 10.80
C GLY A 80 20.07 -13.03 11.25
N LYS A 81 19.53 -11.94 10.71
CA LYS A 81 19.93 -10.55 11.06
C LYS A 81 19.16 -9.97 12.24
N GLY A 82 18.14 -10.70 12.74
CA GLY A 82 17.29 -10.26 13.83
C GLY A 82 16.27 -9.20 13.40
N GLU A 83 15.73 -8.47 14.38
CA GLU A 83 14.74 -7.44 14.12
C GLU A 83 15.38 -6.20 13.48
N ILE A 84 14.72 -5.68 12.46
CA ILE A 84 15.18 -4.49 11.74
C ILE A 84 14.24 -3.33 12.03
N LYS A 85 14.80 -2.24 12.56
CA LYS A 85 14.06 -1.00 12.78
C LYS A 85 13.79 -0.32 11.43
N GLY A 86 12.61 0.29 11.31
CA GLY A 86 12.24 0.99 10.08
C GLY A 86 11.89 0.07 8.92
N ALA A 87 11.68 -1.21 9.20
CA ALA A 87 11.33 -2.21 8.18
C ALA A 87 10.05 -1.83 7.41
N TYR A 88 9.13 -1.11 8.05
CA TYR A 88 7.87 -0.67 7.48
C TYR A 88 7.88 0.81 7.09
N GLY A 89 9.01 1.49 7.24
CA GLY A 89 9.12 2.91 6.95
C GLY A 89 8.29 3.78 7.88
N PRO A 90 7.87 4.99 7.42
CA PRO A 90 7.17 5.93 8.30
C PRO A 90 5.72 5.53 8.61
N ASN A 91 5.03 4.85 7.69
CA ASN A 91 3.61 4.56 7.83
C ASN A 91 3.24 3.19 7.27
N PHE A 92 2.14 2.66 7.76
CA PHE A 92 1.51 1.44 7.25
C PHE A 92 0.05 1.77 6.91
N ILE A 93 -0.29 1.68 5.63
CA ILE A 93 -1.64 1.88 5.13
C ILE A 93 -2.31 0.51 5.07
N SER A 94 -3.15 0.22 6.07
CA SER A 94 -3.82 -1.08 6.20
C SER A 94 -5.02 -1.15 5.26
N MET A 95 -5.25 -2.32 4.70
CA MET A 95 -6.36 -2.57 3.77
C MET A 95 -7.21 -3.75 4.22
N VAL A 96 -8.51 -3.66 3.95
CA VAL A 96 -9.44 -4.77 4.16
C VAL A 96 -9.33 -5.71 2.96
N THR A 97 -8.60 -6.80 3.12
CA THR A 97 -8.33 -7.75 2.03
C THR A 97 -8.89 -9.15 2.30
N GLY A 98 -9.34 -9.40 3.53
CA GLY A 98 -9.63 -10.75 4.00
C GLY A 98 -8.40 -11.48 4.54
N TRP A 99 -7.22 -10.88 4.44
CA TRP A 99 -5.95 -11.40 4.97
C TRP A 99 -5.38 -10.41 5.98
N ASP A 100 -4.96 -10.90 7.15
CA ASP A 100 -4.39 -10.04 8.17
C ASP A 100 -3.03 -9.50 7.72
N GLY A 101 -2.75 -8.24 8.07
CA GLY A 101 -1.45 -7.64 7.91
C GLY A 101 -1.04 -7.27 6.50
N ILE A 102 -1.99 -7.20 5.56
CA ILE A 102 -1.71 -6.75 4.19
C ILE A 102 -1.96 -5.24 4.09
N GLY A 103 -0.97 -4.52 3.59
CA GLY A 103 -1.06 -3.08 3.43
C GLY A 103 0.05 -2.53 2.55
N ILE A 104 0.10 -1.21 2.49
CA ILE A 104 1.12 -0.43 1.77
C ILE A 104 1.98 0.26 2.82
N HIS A 105 3.29 0.11 2.74
CA HIS A 105 4.20 0.69 3.72
C HIS A 105 5.55 1.06 3.09
N GLY A 106 6.37 1.77 3.85
CA GLY A 106 7.74 2.07 3.45
C GLY A 106 8.67 0.88 3.63
N THR A 107 9.96 1.12 3.51
CA THR A 107 10.95 0.03 3.59
C THR A 107 12.29 0.55 4.12
N HIS A 108 13.04 -0.36 4.77
CA HIS A 108 14.45 -0.14 5.11
C HIS A 108 15.37 -0.47 3.93
N ALA A 109 14.83 -1.04 2.87
CA ALA A 109 15.60 -1.54 1.72
C ALA A 109 15.05 -0.94 0.41
N PRO A 110 15.32 0.36 0.13
CA PRO A 110 14.76 1.02 -1.06
C PRO A 110 15.19 0.40 -2.38
N GLU A 111 16.29 -0.34 -2.40
CA GLU A 111 16.76 -1.08 -3.57
C GLU A 111 15.82 -2.23 -3.95
N SER A 112 14.92 -2.64 -3.05
CA SER A 112 13.95 -3.70 -3.33
C SER A 112 12.79 -3.24 -4.22
N ILE A 113 12.62 -1.94 -4.41
CA ILE A 113 11.53 -1.41 -5.24
C ILE A 113 11.72 -1.86 -6.70
N GLY A 114 10.63 -2.31 -7.31
CA GLY A 114 10.65 -2.88 -8.65
C GLY A 114 10.88 -4.38 -8.69
N THR A 115 10.78 -5.06 -7.55
CA THR A 115 11.02 -6.51 -7.45
C THR A 115 9.91 -7.22 -6.67
N MET A 116 9.93 -8.55 -6.71
CA MET A 116 9.05 -9.42 -5.93
C MET A 116 9.83 -9.94 -4.71
N VAL A 117 9.81 -9.23 -3.60
CA VAL A 117 10.63 -9.57 -2.42
C VAL A 117 9.88 -9.51 -1.10
N SER A 118 8.65 -8.99 -1.06
CA SER A 118 7.95 -8.82 0.21
C SER A 118 7.25 -10.11 0.66
N GLU A 119 6.74 -10.06 1.89
CA GLU A 119 5.97 -11.18 2.46
C GLU A 119 4.47 -11.10 2.12
N GLY A 120 4.08 -10.21 1.20
CA GLY A 120 2.71 -10.02 0.72
C GLY A 120 2.26 -8.57 0.69
N CYS A 121 2.86 -7.70 1.50
CA CYS A 121 2.57 -6.27 1.48
C CYS A 121 3.19 -5.59 0.25
N VAL A 122 2.70 -4.40 -0.03
CA VAL A 122 3.24 -3.54 -1.08
C VAL A 122 4.20 -2.54 -0.45
N ARG A 123 5.45 -2.52 -0.92
CA ARG A 123 6.49 -1.62 -0.41
C ARG A 123 6.69 -0.43 -1.33
N MET A 124 6.87 0.74 -0.72
CA MET A 124 7.23 1.97 -1.43
C MET A 124 8.50 2.56 -0.82
N ARG A 125 9.19 3.41 -1.58
CA ARG A 125 10.25 4.24 -0.99
C ARG A 125 9.61 5.17 0.05
N ASN A 126 10.30 5.39 1.17
CA ASN A 126 9.73 6.15 2.28
C ASN A 126 9.26 7.56 1.89
N GLY A 127 10.06 8.28 1.13
CA GLY A 127 9.68 9.62 0.66
C GLY A 127 8.49 9.62 -0.27
N GLU A 128 8.37 8.60 -1.12
CA GLU A 128 7.25 8.44 -2.04
C GLU A 128 5.97 8.05 -1.31
N LEU A 129 6.09 7.23 -0.26
CA LEU A 129 4.96 6.92 0.61
C LEU A 129 4.40 8.19 1.25
N LEU A 130 5.27 9.09 1.72
CA LEU A 130 4.85 10.37 2.29
C LEU A 130 4.14 11.25 1.24
N GLU A 131 4.56 11.17 -0.02
CA GLU A 131 3.88 11.86 -1.14
C GLU A 131 2.50 11.25 -1.42
N LEU A 132 2.33 9.96 -1.19
CA LEU A 132 1.04 9.26 -1.37
C LEU A 132 0.02 9.64 -0.31
N LEU A 133 0.43 9.83 0.93
CA LEU A 133 -0.47 10.03 2.07
C LEU A 133 -1.56 11.09 1.85
N PRO A 134 -1.29 12.26 1.21
CA PRO A 134 -2.35 13.26 0.97
C PRO A 134 -3.51 12.76 0.09
N TYR A 135 -3.30 11.69 -0.66
CA TYR A 135 -4.33 11.12 -1.55
C TYR A 135 -5.11 9.97 -0.90
N VAL A 136 -4.77 9.59 0.33
CA VAL A 136 -5.29 8.39 0.99
C VAL A 136 -6.03 8.77 2.26
N GLU A 137 -7.20 8.18 2.45
CA GLU A 137 -7.96 8.27 3.69
C GLU A 137 -8.66 6.93 3.94
N VAL A 138 -9.21 6.75 5.13
CA VAL A 138 -10.03 5.57 5.42
C VAL A 138 -11.20 5.53 4.43
N GLY A 139 -11.39 4.38 3.78
CA GLY A 139 -12.40 4.20 2.75
C GLY A 139 -11.89 4.37 1.33
N THR A 140 -10.65 4.83 1.14
CA THR A 140 -10.06 4.93 -0.22
C THR A 140 -10.04 3.55 -0.87
N LYS A 141 -10.53 3.47 -2.10
CA LYS A 141 -10.57 2.21 -2.87
C LYS A 141 -9.19 1.90 -3.43
N VAL A 142 -8.79 0.65 -3.29
CA VAL A 142 -7.51 0.13 -3.80
C VAL A 142 -7.79 -1.12 -4.64
N THR A 143 -7.39 -1.09 -5.90
CA THR A 143 -7.44 -2.27 -6.77
C THR A 143 -6.01 -2.79 -6.96
N ILE A 144 -5.82 -4.07 -6.73
CA ILE A 144 -4.54 -4.74 -6.98
C ILE A 144 -4.77 -5.78 -8.08
N ARG A 145 -3.98 -5.69 -9.14
CA ARG A 145 -4.05 -6.62 -10.28
C ARG A 145 -2.67 -7.17 -10.62
N GLU A 146 -2.65 -8.28 -11.36
CA GLU A 146 -1.41 -8.86 -11.88
C GLU A 146 -0.70 -7.93 -12.85
#